data_31060e8feb2c069c0b2eb54c26fb1218
#
_entry.id   31060e8feb2c069c0b2eb54c26fb1218
#
_cell.length_a   1.000
_cell.length_b   1.000
_cell.length_c   1.000
_cell.angle_alpha   90.00
_cell.angle_beta   90.00
_cell.angle_gamma   90.00
#
_symmetry.space_group_name_H-M   'P 1'
#
loop_
_entity.id
_entity.type
_entity.pdbx_description
1 polymer ?
#
loop_
_entity_poly.entity_id
_entity_poly.type
_entity_poly.pdbx_seq_one_letter_code
_entity_poly.pdbx_strand_id
1 'polypeptide(L)'
;MASAAPGFGRRGRRVAAASILVAGMVTGAGGFAAADPAPAPTPAAAVALFTLTAMPAGWQTRTDLHPSLQIQLDGHATKRADSTAQPVEGTVPADVIGAAAAEVKALAAVDMGTPEQDDQGTSIIDYMPQAPDQDVHLIVYAPEISDGLTDDQKASRKRFDDLFQRLLNAFVPA
;
A
#
# COMPACT_ATOMS: atom_id res chain seq x y z
N MET A 1 37.02 38.81 -27.15
CA MET A 1 38.06 37.99 -26.53
C MET A 1 37.52 36.60 -26.29
N ALA A 2 38.11 35.67 -27.01
CA ALA A 2 37.76 34.24 -27.04
C ALA A 2 38.44 33.47 -25.88
N SER A 3 37.83 32.44 -25.35
CA SER A 3 38.48 31.22 -24.84
C SER A 3 37.39 30.19 -24.56
N ALA A 4 37.20 29.21 -25.32
CA ALA A 4 37.79 27.91 -25.57
C ALA A 4 37.53 26.91 -24.45
N ALA A 5 36.72 25.90 -24.80
CA ALA A 5 36.54 24.62 -24.09
C ALA A 5 37.84 23.77 -24.13
N PRO A 6 37.97 22.76 -23.30
CA PRO A 6 38.05 21.40 -23.90
C PRO A 6 37.21 20.34 -23.19
N GLY A 7 36.72 19.43 -24.00
CA GLY A 7 36.11 18.17 -23.59
C GLY A 7 37.17 17.10 -23.33
N PHE A 8 36.79 16.13 -22.51
CA PHE A 8 37.41 14.80 -22.34
C PHE A 8 36.28 13.91 -21.85
N GLY A 9 35.96 12.76 -22.34
CA GLY A 9 36.76 11.72 -22.98
C GLY A 9 36.13 10.42 -22.50
N ARG A 10 35.42 9.75 -23.40
CA ARG A 10 34.84 8.39 -23.22
C ARG A 10 35.95 7.41 -22.86
N ARG A 11 35.78 6.58 -21.86
CA ARG A 11 36.39 5.27 -21.78
C ARG A 11 35.40 4.24 -21.26
N GLY A 12 34.87 3.46 -22.19
CA GLY A 12 34.16 2.20 -21.87
C GLY A 12 35.16 1.18 -21.33
N ARG A 13 34.78 0.53 -20.25
CA ARG A 13 35.43 -0.69 -19.77
C ARG A 13 34.50 -1.86 -20.02
N ARG A 14 34.80 -2.61 -21.10
CA ARG A 14 34.26 -3.94 -21.30
C ARG A 14 34.98 -4.87 -20.33
N VAL A 15 34.25 -5.48 -19.41
CA VAL A 15 34.77 -6.57 -18.59
C VAL A 15 34.37 -7.87 -19.29
N ALA A 16 35.41 -8.55 -19.81
CA ALA A 16 35.27 -9.87 -20.39
C ALA A 16 35.13 -10.91 -19.27
N ALA A 17 34.06 -11.69 -19.29
CA ALA A 17 33.90 -12.85 -18.43
C ALA A 17 34.74 -14.00 -18.97
N ALA A 18 35.74 -14.42 -18.22
CA ALA A 18 36.55 -15.62 -18.50
C ALA A 18 35.84 -16.84 -17.85
N SER A 19 35.32 -17.72 -18.67
CA SER A 19 34.81 -19.03 -18.24
C SER A 19 35.97 -19.98 -18.04
N ILE A 20 36.21 -20.42 -16.82
CA ILE A 20 37.18 -21.50 -16.52
C ILE A 20 36.37 -22.81 -16.41
N LEU A 21 36.60 -23.65 -17.39
CA LEU A 21 36.07 -25.02 -17.46
C LEU A 21 37.06 -25.92 -16.72
N VAL A 22 36.77 -26.39 -15.52
CA VAL A 22 37.52 -27.41 -14.82
C VAL A 22 36.79 -28.74 -15.01
N ALA A 23 37.33 -29.57 -15.86
CA ALA A 23 36.94 -30.97 -15.99
C ALA A 23 37.65 -31.80 -14.92
N GLY A 24 36.93 -32.17 -13.87
CA GLY A 24 37.37 -33.13 -12.86
C GLY A 24 36.58 -34.42 -12.95
N MET A 25 37.13 -35.46 -13.58
CA MET A 25 36.58 -36.81 -13.47
C MET A 25 36.87 -37.37 -12.09
N VAL A 26 35.86 -37.55 -11.27
CA VAL A 26 35.91 -38.40 -10.10
C VAL A 26 34.81 -39.46 -10.23
N THR A 27 35.25 -40.67 -10.57
CA THR A 27 34.45 -41.88 -10.51
C THR A 27 34.32 -42.31 -9.04
N GLY A 28 33.23 -41.88 -8.39
CA GLY A 28 32.81 -42.39 -7.07
C GLY A 28 31.34 -42.75 -7.16
N ALA A 29 31.02 -44.04 -7.03
CA ALA A 29 29.65 -44.51 -6.88
C ALA A 29 29.12 -44.10 -5.49
N GLY A 30 28.65 -42.89 -5.38
CA GLY A 30 27.90 -42.35 -4.25
C GLY A 30 26.55 -41.92 -4.73
N GLY A 31 25.47 -42.47 -4.18
CA GLY A 31 24.10 -42.10 -4.53
C GLY A 31 23.90 -40.60 -4.31
N PHE A 32 23.68 -39.88 -5.39
CA PHE A 32 23.23 -38.48 -5.32
C PHE A 32 21.80 -38.50 -4.80
N ALA A 33 21.63 -38.17 -3.51
CA ALA A 33 20.34 -37.69 -3.05
C ALA A 33 20.06 -36.42 -3.86
N ALA A 34 19.10 -36.51 -4.80
CA ALA A 34 18.57 -35.34 -5.46
C ALA A 34 18.00 -34.42 -4.36
N ALA A 35 18.66 -33.30 -4.09
CA ALA A 35 18.07 -32.27 -3.25
C ALA A 35 16.76 -31.85 -3.92
N ASP A 36 15.66 -31.93 -3.18
CA ASP A 36 14.39 -31.38 -3.66
C ASP A 36 14.60 -29.94 -4.14
N PRO A 37 14.07 -29.56 -5.31
CA PRO A 37 14.17 -28.19 -5.77
C PRO A 37 13.58 -27.25 -4.71
N ALA A 38 14.34 -26.24 -4.32
CA ALA A 38 13.86 -25.24 -3.38
C ALA A 38 12.51 -24.71 -3.89
N PRO A 39 11.50 -24.55 -2.99
CA PRO A 39 10.21 -24.00 -3.39
C PRO A 39 10.43 -22.65 -4.07
N ALA A 40 9.72 -22.44 -5.19
CA ALA A 40 9.78 -21.15 -5.90
C ALA A 40 9.46 -20.02 -4.91
N PRO A 41 10.18 -18.88 -4.97
CA PRO A 41 9.88 -17.78 -4.08
C PRO A 41 8.41 -17.36 -4.27
N THR A 42 7.67 -17.31 -3.18
CA THR A 42 6.30 -16.80 -3.19
C THR A 42 6.35 -15.36 -3.74
N PRO A 43 5.53 -15.03 -4.76
CA PRO A 43 5.47 -13.65 -5.25
C PRO A 43 5.23 -12.71 -4.07
N ALA A 44 6.03 -11.67 -3.96
CA ALA A 44 5.77 -10.62 -2.98
C ALA A 44 4.35 -10.09 -3.25
N ALA A 45 3.52 -10.03 -2.22
CA ALA A 45 2.18 -9.48 -2.34
C ALA A 45 2.31 -8.04 -2.90
N ALA A 46 1.58 -7.74 -3.97
CA ALA A 46 1.58 -6.41 -4.54
C ALA A 46 1.09 -5.43 -3.47
N VAL A 47 1.83 -4.34 -3.26
CA VAL A 47 1.41 -3.29 -2.33
C VAL A 47 0.16 -2.61 -2.90
N ALA A 48 -0.91 -2.56 -2.11
CA ALA A 48 -2.13 -1.89 -2.51
C ALA A 48 -1.89 -0.37 -2.61
N LEU A 49 -2.45 0.27 -3.64
CA LEU A 49 -2.43 1.71 -3.80
C LEU A 49 -3.25 2.42 -2.71
N PHE A 50 -4.44 1.85 -2.42
CA PHE A 50 -5.29 2.26 -1.31
C PHE A 50 -5.61 1.08 -0.41
N THR A 51 -5.58 1.33 0.90
CA THR A 51 -6.10 0.39 1.90
C THR A 51 -7.02 1.15 2.85
N LEU A 52 -8.26 0.68 2.97
CA LEU A 52 -9.25 1.21 3.90
C LEU A 52 -9.46 0.20 5.03
N THR A 53 -9.26 0.65 6.25
CA THR A 53 -9.45 -0.18 7.44
C THR A 53 -10.38 0.52 8.43
N ALA A 54 -11.43 -0.19 8.86
CA ALA A 54 -12.28 0.23 9.96
C ALA A 54 -12.02 -0.71 11.14
N MET A 55 -11.50 -0.16 12.23
CA MET A 55 -11.26 -0.89 13.48
C MET A 55 -12.35 -0.54 14.48
N PRO A 56 -13.10 -1.51 15.01
CA PRO A 56 -14.14 -1.26 16.01
C PRO A 56 -13.54 -0.88 17.38
N ALA A 57 -14.36 -0.42 18.33
CA ALA A 57 -13.97 -0.33 19.72
C ALA A 57 -13.43 -1.67 20.24
N GLY A 58 -12.44 -1.65 21.12
CA GLY A 58 -11.80 -2.86 21.65
C GLY A 58 -10.87 -3.59 20.66
N TRP A 59 -10.51 -2.96 19.55
CA TRP A 59 -9.68 -3.57 18.49
C TRP A 59 -8.30 -4.03 18.98
N GLN A 60 -7.78 -3.45 20.07
CA GLN A 60 -6.44 -3.73 20.58
C GLN A 60 -6.24 -5.20 20.99
N THR A 61 -7.31 -5.93 21.28
CA THR A 61 -7.29 -7.35 21.65
C THR A 61 -7.61 -8.28 20.49
N ARG A 62 -7.88 -7.74 19.30
CA ARG A 62 -8.28 -8.49 18.10
C ARG A 62 -7.09 -8.76 17.19
N THR A 63 -7.03 -9.96 16.65
CA THR A 63 -5.99 -10.41 15.69
C THR A 63 -6.57 -10.76 14.32
N ASP A 64 -7.89 -10.63 14.17
CA ASP A 64 -8.68 -11.04 13.01
C ASP A 64 -9.12 -9.84 12.14
N LEU A 65 -8.54 -8.66 12.37
CA LEU A 65 -8.90 -7.46 11.62
C LEU A 65 -8.24 -7.48 10.23
N HIS A 66 -9.06 -7.28 9.22
CA HIS A 66 -8.63 -7.14 7.83
C HIS A 66 -9.13 -5.83 7.24
N PRO A 67 -8.45 -5.28 6.25
CA PRO A 67 -8.96 -4.13 5.51
C PRO A 67 -10.33 -4.38 4.91
N SER A 68 -11.20 -3.37 4.98
CA SER A 68 -12.53 -3.39 4.36
C SER A 68 -12.43 -3.30 2.83
N LEU A 69 -11.41 -2.60 2.32
CA LEU A 69 -11.15 -2.45 0.89
C LEU A 69 -9.65 -2.30 0.65
N GLN A 70 -9.13 -3.01 -0.36
CA GLN A 70 -7.79 -2.83 -0.90
C GLN A 70 -7.91 -2.60 -2.40
N ILE A 71 -7.24 -1.57 -2.92
CA ILE A 71 -7.26 -1.21 -4.34
C ILE A 71 -5.83 -1.24 -4.85
N GLN A 72 -5.57 -1.96 -5.93
CA GLN A 72 -4.29 -2.03 -6.60
C GLN A 72 -4.13 -0.84 -7.57
N LEU A 73 -2.90 -0.63 -8.03
CA LEU A 73 -2.58 0.47 -8.96
C LEU A 73 -3.35 0.39 -10.29
N ASP A 74 -3.69 -0.79 -10.73
CA ASP A 74 -4.44 -1.06 -11.98
C ASP A 74 -5.96 -1.01 -11.81
N GLY A 75 -6.44 -0.68 -10.60
CA GLY A 75 -7.85 -0.59 -10.26
C GLY A 75 -8.50 -1.91 -9.83
N HIS A 76 -7.79 -3.04 -9.89
CA HIS A 76 -8.27 -4.26 -9.23
C HIS A 76 -8.42 -4.02 -7.72
N ALA A 77 -9.48 -4.59 -7.15
CA ALA A 77 -9.79 -4.35 -5.75
C ALA A 77 -10.36 -5.59 -5.07
N THR A 78 -10.10 -5.70 -3.78
CA THR A 78 -10.65 -6.72 -2.90
C THR A 78 -11.42 -6.04 -1.78
N LYS A 79 -12.70 -6.37 -1.63
CA LYS A 79 -13.60 -5.82 -0.60
C LYS A 79 -14.08 -6.90 0.34
N ARG A 80 -14.21 -6.56 1.63
CA ARG A 80 -14.84 -7.39 2.65
C ARG A 80 -16.05 -6.66 3.24
N ALA A 81 -17.11 -7.39 3.52
CA ALA A 81 -18.31 -6.83 4.17
C ALA A 81 -18.01 -6.46 5.63
N ASP A 82 -17.17 -7.28 6.29
CA ASP A 82 -16.65 -7.04 7.65
C ASP A 82 -15.27 -7.71 7.78
N SER A 83 -14.62 -7.57 8.93
CA SER A 83 -13.28 -8.09 9.19
C SER A 83 -13.16 -9.62 9.08
N THR A 84 -14.26 -10.37 9.19
CA THR A 84 -14.29 -11.83 9.16
C THR A 84 -14.85 -12.41 7.86
N ALA A 85 -15.50 -11.57 7.05
CA ALA A 85 -16.10 -11.98 5.79
C ALA A 85 -15.05 -12.42 4.76
N GLN A 86 -15.42 -13.34 3.89
CA GLN A 86 -14.59 -13.71 2.75
C GLN A 86 -14.41 -12.51 1.81
N PRO A 87 -13.23 -12.33 1.24
CA PRO A 87 -12.97 -11.27 0.29
C PRO A 87 -13.78 -11.48 -1.00
N VAL A 88 -14.27 -10.39 -1.56
CA VAL A 88 -14.91 -10.33 -2.88
C VAL A 88 -13.98 -9.55 -3.81
N GLU A 89 -13.64 -10.13 -4.94
CA GLU A 89 -12.83 -9.49 -5.97
C GLU A 89 -13.68 -8.59 -6.86
N GLY A 90 -13.08 -7.52 -7.35
CA GLY A 90 -13.77 -6.56 -8.21
C GLY A 90 -12.84 -5.46 -8.70
N THR A 91 -13.41 -4.30 -8.99
CA THR A 91 -12.68 -3.14 -9.50
C THR A 91 -13.21 -1.84 -8.91
N VAL A 92 -12.35 -0.81 -8.92
CA VAL A 92 -12.73 0.59 -8.66
C VAL A 92 -12.36 1.42 -9.88
N PRO A 93 -13.25 2.30 -10.39
CA PRO A 93 -12.98 3.13 -11.57
C PRO A 93 -11.78 4.07 -11.40
N ALA A 94 -10.97 4.23 -12.45
CA ALA A 94 -9.73 5.00 -12.41
C ALA A 94 -9.94 6.49 -12.09
N ASP A 95 -11.06 7.08 -12.52
CA ASP A 95 -11.43 8.46 -12.21
C ASP A 95 -11.71 8.66 -10.72
N VAL A 96 -12.35 7.67 -10.06
CA VAL A 96 -12.58 7.67 -8.62
C VAL A 96 -11.25 7.56 -7.87
N ILE A 97 -10.35 6.67 -8.31
CA ILE A 97 -9.00 6.51 -7.74
C ILE A 97 -8.22 7.83 -7.84
N GLY A 98 -8.22 8.46 -9.01
CA GLY A 98 -7.53 9.73 -9.23
C GLY A 98 -8.08 10.87 -8.35
N ALA A 99 -9.40 10.98 -8.23
CA ALA A 99 -10.05 11.95 -7.35
C ALA A 99 -9.74 11.69 -5.87
N ALA A 100 -9.72 10.41 -5.47
CA ALA A 100 -9.38 10.00 -4.10
C ALA A 100 -7.93 10.34 -3.76
N ALA A 101 -6.99 10.11 -4.66
CA ALA A 101 -5.57 10.45 -4.46
C ALA A 101 -5.37 11.96 -4.24
N ALA A 102 -6.09 12.81 -4.97
CA ALA A 102 -6.04 14.26 -4.77
C ALA A 102 -6.62 14.66 -3.40
N GLU A 103 -7.76 14.07 -3.00
CA GLU A 103 -8.43 14.37 -1.73
C GLU A 103 -7.62 13.90 -0.52
N VAL A 104 -7.01 12.70 -0.57
CA VAL A 104 -6.13 12.20 0.50
C VAL A 104 -4.96 13.16 0.73
N LYS A 105 -4.31 13.63 -0.33
CA LYS A 105 -3.20 14.59 -0.21
C LYS A 105 -3.67 15.93 0.40
N ALA A 106 -4.87 16.38 0.06
CA ALA A 106 -5.44 17.60 0.64
C ALA A 106 -5.78 17.41 2.13
N LEU A 107 -6.30 16.23 2.52
CA LEU A 107 -6.63 15.90 3.89
C LEU A 107 -5.40 15.69 4.79
N ALA A 108 -4.26 15.29 4.21
CA ALA A 108 -3.01 15.11 4.96
C ALA A 108 -2.49 16.42 5.61
N ALA A 109 -2.93 17.57 5.10
CA ALA A 109 -2.49 18.89 5.59
C ALA A 109 -3.46 19.53 6.60
N VAL A 110 -4.58 18.85 6.96
CA VAL A 110 -5.59 19.43 7.85
C VAL A 110 -5.66 18.70 9.18
N ASP A 111 -5.99 19.44 10.23
CA ASP A 111 -6.22 18.87 11.57
C ASP A 111 -7.64 18.28 11.64
N MET A 112 -7.73 17.01 12.02
CA MET A 112 -9.00 16.32 12.22
C MET A 112 -9.40 16.23 13.70
N GLY A 113 -8.56 16.73 14.60
CA GLY A 113 -8.78 16.68 16.06
C GLY A 113 -8.82 15.24 16.60
N THR A 114 -8.86 15.14 17.91
CA THR A 114 -9.01 13.86 18.63
C THR A 114 -9.99 14.05 19.76
N PRO A 115 -11.16 13.39 19.74
CA PRO A 115 -12.09 13.40 20.86
C PRO A 115 -11.46 12.77 22.12
N GLU A 116 -11.92 13.20 23.31
CA GLU A 116 -11.37 12.74 24.59
C GLU A 116 -11.94 11.40 25.08
N GLN A 117 -12.83 10.77 24.33
CA GLN A 117 -13.40 9.46 24.71
C GLN A 117 -12.41 8.31 24.45
N ASP A 118 -12.30 7.42 25.45
CA ASP A 118 -11.48 6.21 25.36
C ASP A 118 -12.23 5.07 24.65
N ASP A 119 -11.44 4.07 24.21
CA ASP A 119 -11.91 2.80 23.64
C ASP A 119 -12.92 2.94 22.48
N GLN A 120 -12.67 3.89 21.62
CA GLN A 120 -13.45 4.10 20.40
C GLN A 120 -12.81 3.40 19.19
N GLY A 121 -13.60 3.25 18.13
CA GLY A 121 -13.10 2.75 16.85
C GLY A 121 -12.13 3.71 16.17
N THR A 122 -11.51 3.22 15.11
CA THR A 122 -10.57 4.02 14.29
C THR A 122 -10.81 3.70 12.82
N SER A 123 -10.89 4.73 11.99
CA SER A 123 -10.91 4.58 10.53
C SER A 123 -9.59 5.05 9.94
N ILE A 124 -9.04 4.26 9.01
CA ILE A 124 -7.74 4.51 8.39
C ILE A 124 -7.89 4.46 6.87
N ILE A 125 -7.30 5.43 6.20
CA ILE A 125 -7.05 5.39 4.76
C ILE A 125 -5.54 5.47 4.57
N ASP A 126 -4.94 4.41 4.04
CA ASP A 126 -3.56 4.40 3.58
C ASP A 126 -3.55 4.59 2.07
N TYR A 127 -2.77 5.55 1.60
CA TYR A 127 -2.48 5.79 0.19
C TYR A 127 -0.98 5.60 -0.01
N MET A 128 -0.61 4.57 -0.76
CA MET A 128 0.77 4.13 -0.98
C MET A 128 1.08 4.07 -2.48
N PRO A 129 1.37 5.22 -3.13
CA PRO A 129 1.82 5.23 -4.52
C PRO A 129 3.21 4.58 -4.64
N GLN A 130 3.65 4.29 -5.88
CA GLN A 130 4.96 3.66 -6.08
C GLN A 130 6.16 4.50 -5.59
N ALA A 131 5.97 5.81 -5.42
CA ALA A 131 6.96 6.71 -4.84
C ALA A 131 6.71 6.80 -3.33
N PRO A 132 7.50 6.15 -2.48
CA PRO A 132 7.23 6.04 -1.03
C PRO A 132 7.31 7.37 -0.27
N ASP A 133 7.96 8.39 -0.82
CA ASP A 133 7.95 9.76 -0.31
C ASP A 133 6.60 10.48 -0.46
N GLN A 134 5.65 9.87 -1.15
CA GLN A 134 4.28 10.36 -1.32
C GLN A 134 3.24 9.56 -0.53
N ASP A 135 3.68 8.62 0.31
CA ASP A 135 2.78 7.85 1.16
C ASP A 135 2.03 8.77 2.13
N VAL A 136 0.72 8.53 2.25
CA VAL A 136 -0.16 9.28 3.16
C VAL A 136 -0.96 8.29 4.00
N HIS A 137 -0.93 8.49 5.32
CA HIS A 137 -1.69 7.73 6.29
C HIS A 137 -2.66 8.66 7.00
N LEU A 138 -3.94 8.55 6.69
CA LEU A 138 -5.00 9.30 7.36
C LEU A 138 -5.62 8.41 8.43
N ILE A 139 -5.54 8.83 9.69
CA ILE A 139 -6.07 8.09 10.83
C ILE A 139 -7.06 8.97 11.56
N VAL A 140 -8.31 8.53 11.66
CA VAL A 140 -9.39 9.21 12.38
C VAL A 140 -9.84 8.31 13.53
N TYR A 141 -9.44 8.68 14.74
CA TYR A 141 -9.89 8.05 15.97
C TYR A 141 -11.29 8.51 16.31
N ALA A 142 -12.13 7.61 16.86
CA ALA A 142 -13.52 7.87 17.24
C ALA A 142 -14.31 8.58 16.11
N PRO A 143 -14.43 7.97 14.90
CA PRO A 143 -14.99 8.64 13.73
C PRO A 143 -16.44 9.13 13.94
N GLU A 144 -17.21 8.46 14.79
CA GLU A 144 -18.60 8.79 15.09
C GLU A 144 -18.76 9.92 16.14
N ILE A 145 -17.66 10.36 16.76
CA ILE A 145 -17.71 11.34 17.86
C ILE A 145 -17.24 12.70 17.37
N SER A 146 -18.02 13.74 17.66
CA SER A 146 -17.72 15.12 17.30
C SER A 146 -17.65 16.08 18.48
N ASP A 147 -17.91 15.58 19.72
CA ASP A 147 -17.88 16.40 20.91
C ASP A 147 -16.45 16.89 21.21
N GLY A 148 -16.33 18.15 21.59
CA GLY A 148 -15.05 18.79 21.86
C GLY A 148 -14.26 19.22 20.62
N LEU A 149 -14.74 18.92 19.40
CA LEU A 149 -14.08 19.32 18.18
C LEU A 149 -14.54 20.70 17.69
N THR A 150 -13.64 21.44 17.07
CA THR A 150 -13.97 22.68 16.36
C THR A 150 -14.77 22.42 15.08
N ASP A 151 -15.42 23.44 14.54
CA ASP A 151 -16.20 23.27 13.29
C ASP A 151 -15.31 22.91 12.09
N ASP A 152 -14.08 23.41 12.02
CA ASP A 152 -13.11 23.05 10.98
C ASP A 152 -12.67 21.57 11.10
N GLN A 153 -12.45 21.08 12.32
CA GLN A 153 -12.13 19.67 12.57
C GLN A 153 -13.31 18.76 12.19
N LYS A 154 -14.54 19.14 12.55
CA LYS A 154 -15.75 18.41 12.14
C LYS A 154 -15.90 18.37 10.62
N ALA A 155 -15.68 19.49 9.94
CA ALA A 155 -15.72 19.55 8.48
C ALA A 155 -14.63 18.68 7.84
N SER A 156 -13.41 18.65 8.39
CA SER A 156 -12.31 17.81 7.93
C SER A 156 -12.62 16.32 8.11
N ARG A 157 -13.16 15.92 9.26
CA ARG A 157 -13.59 14.54 9.55
C ARG A 157 -14.71 14.10 8.62
N LYS A 158 -15.68 14.98 8.35
CA LYS A 158 -16.73 14.68 7.38
C LYS A 158 -16.18 14.44 5.98
N ARG A 159 -15.22 15.24 5.53
CA ARG A 159 -14.55 15.02 4.22
C ARG A 159 -13.83 13.67 4.18
N PHE A 160 -13.18 13.28 5.28
CA PHE A 160 -12.54 11.97 5.40
C PHE A 160 -13.58 10.85 5.30
N ASP A 161 -14.69 10.93 6.04
CA ASP A 161 -15.77 9.93 5.97
C ASP A 161 -16.40 9.86 4.57
N ASP A 162 -16.73 11.01 3.97
CA ASP A 162 -17.24 11.10 2.61
C ASP A 162 -16.29 10.41 1.60
N LEU A 163 -14.97 10.56 1.77
CA LEU A 163 -13.96 9.89 0.95
C LEU A 163 -13.94 8.37 1.19
N PHE A 164 -13.95 7.96 2.46
CA PHE A 164 -13.95 6.56 2.86
C PHE A 164 -15.18 5.84 2.27
N GLN A 165 -16.36 6.41 2.44
CA GLN A 165 -17.62 5.86 1.90
C GLN A 165 -17.65 5.89 0.36
N ARG A 166 -17.12 6.93 -0.27
CA ARG A 166 -17.03 7.01 -1.74
C ARG A 166 -16.21 5.86 -2.33
N LEU A 167 -15.06 5.56 -1.74
CA LEU A 167 -14.21 4.45 -2.20
C LEU A 167 -14.90 3.11 -1.98
N LEU A 168 -15.53 2.88 -0.83
CA LEU A 168 -16.28 1.66 -0.55
C LEU A 168 -17.46 1.46 -1.54
N ASN A 169 -18.15 2.55 -1.90
CA ASN A 169 -19.33 2.50 -2.77
C ASN A 169 -18.98 2.44 -4.26
N ALA A 170 -17.76 2.84 -4.63
CA ALA A 170 -17.27 2.74 -6.01
C ALA A 170 -16.81 1.33 -6.41
N PHE A 171 -16.74 0.41 -5.45
CA PHE A 171 -16.37 -0.98 -5.73
C PHE A 171 -17.45 -1.67 -6.56
N VAL A 172 -17.03 -2.27 -7.68
CA VAL A 172 -17.86 -3.06 -8.57
C VAL A 172 -17.38 -4.52 -8.50
N PRO A 173 -18.20 -5.46 -8.00
CA PRO A 173 -17.83 -6.89 -7.98
C PRO A 173 -17.57 -7.43 -9.38
N ALA A 174 -16.65 -8.40 -9.50
CA ALA A 174 -16.34 -9.09 -10.74
C ALA A 174 -17.45 -10.07 -11.17
#